data_831c66140cd4c7e0e2f60a1b5ad5848b
#
_entry.id   831c66140cd4c7e0e2f60a1b5ad5848b
#
_cell.length_a   1.000
_cell.length_b   1.000
_cell.length_c   1.000
_cell.angle_alpha   90.00
_cell.angle_beta   90.00
_cell.angle_gamma   90.00
#
_symmetry.space_group_name_H-M   'P 1'
#
loop_
_entity.id
_entity.type
_entity.pdbx_description
1 polymer ?
#
loop_
_entity_poly.entity_id
_entity_poly.type
_entity_poly.pdbx_seq_one_letter_code
_entity_poly.pdbx_strand_id
1 'polypeptide(L)'
;TKLSAYATYIDSIKNGVTTVFDHHASFGHITGSLNAIEEAAKDLGVRTCLCYEISDRDGMEKSRESVMENVNFIKHALADDSDMIAGMMGMHASFTISDETMALCNELKPEGVGYHIHVAEGIYDLHQCLKEHGKRIVDRLHDWNILGPKTLLGHCIYVNEHEMDLIKDTDTMVVHNPESNMGNACGCPPTMRMVQKGILTGLGTDGYTHDMMESWKVANVLHKHSLCDPNAAWGEVPQMLFEGNAKIANRYFKKQLGVLKEGAAADVIVIDYDPLTPMNESNINGHLMFGVNGSMV
;
A
#
# COMPACT_ATOMS: atom_id res chain seq x y z
N THR A 1 -1.81 0.40 20.83
CA THR A 1 -2.25 0.86 19.51
C THR A 1 -2.11 2.36 19.37
N LYS A 2 -2.82 3.23 20.12
CA LYS A 2 -2.81 4.70 19.94
C LYS A 2 -1.41 5.32 20.06
N LEU A 3 -0.60 4.95 21.07
CA LEU A 3 0.77 5.47 21.21
C LEU A 3 1.70 5.03 20.06
N SER A 4 1.55 3.80 19.56
CA SER A 4 2.28 3.35 18.37
C SER A 4 1.90 4.17 17.14
N ALA A 5 0.60 4.45 16.97
CA ALA A 5 0.12 5.30 15.87
C ALA A 5 0.73 6.71 15.92
N TYR A 6 0.78 7.34 17.11
CA TYR A 6 1.48 8.63 17.25
C TYR A 6 2.94 8.55 16.84
N ALA A 7 3.68 7.51 17.27
CA ALA A 7 5.08 7.36 16.92
C ALA A 7 5.25 7.24 15.39
N THR A 8 4.45 6.39 14.74
CA THR A 8 4.44 6.20 13.29
C THR A 8 4.10 7.48 12.53
N TYR A 9 3.03 8.18 12.90
CA TYR A 9 2.62 9.41 12.20
C TYR A 9 3.60 10.57 12.42
N ILE A 10 4.16 10.72 13.62
CA ILE A 10 5.19 11.73 13.88
C ILE A 10 6.42 11.50 13.01
N ASP A 11 6.85 10.24 12.89
CA ASP A 11 8.00 9.90 12.06
C ASP A 11 7.68 10.07 10.57
N SER A 12 6.49 9.67 10.14
CA SER A 12 5.98 9.93 8.79
C SER A 12 5.99 11.41 8.42
N ILE A 13 5.48 12.29 9.30
CA ILE A 13 5.48 13.75 9.10
C ILE A 13 6.90 14.28 8.95
N LYS A 14 7.83 13.86 9.82
CA LYS A 14 9.25 14.25 9.77
C LYS A 14 9.94 13.85 8.49
N ASN A 15 9.44 12.82 7.81
CA ASN A 15 9.95 12.33 6.53
C ASN A 15 9.10 12.81 5.32
N GLY A 16 8.19 13.80 5.53
CA GLY A 16 7.42 14.42 4.46
C GLY A 16 6.25 13.60 3.93
N VAL A 17 5.81 12.58 4.66
CA VAL A 17 4.62 11.81 4.30
C VAL A 17 3.36 12.57 4.72
N THR A 18 2.46 12.81 3.78
CA THR A 18 1.21 13.54 4.00
C THR A 18 -0.03 12.64 4.02
N THR A 19 0.09 11.43 3.45
CA THR A 19 -1.01 10.46 3.37
C THR A 19 -0.47 9.06 3.63
N VAL A 20 -1.15 8.31 4.51
CA VAL A 20 -0.78 6.95 4.89
C VAL A 20 -1.91 5.98 4.55
N PHE A 21 -1.59 4.89 3.89
CA PHE A 21 -2.44 3.70 3.76
C PHE A 21 -1.91 2.65 4.73
N ASP A 22 -2.59 2.48 5.86
CA ASP A 22 -2.13 1.60 6.95
C ASP A 22 -2.81 0.24 6.90
N HIS A 23 -2.01 -0.81 7.06
CA HIS A 23 -2.47 -2.20 7.17
C HIS A 23 -2.20 -2.68 8.59
N HIS A 24 -3.17 -2.46 9.49
CA HIS A 24 -3.00 -2.62 10.92
C HIS A 24 -3.28 -4.04 11.42
N ALA A 25 -2.40 -4.54 12.29
CA ALA A 25 -2.61 -5.78 13.04
C ALA A 25 -2.35 -5.57 14.53
N SER A 26 -3.27 -5.99 15.39
CA SER A 26 -3.12 -5.96 16.85
C SER A 26 -3.97 -7.07 17.52
N PHE A 27 -3.44 -8.27 17.61
CA PHE A 27 -4.18 -9.46 18.07
C PHE A 27 -4.75 -9.37 19.49
N GLY A 28 -4.21 -8.49 20.33
CA GLY A 28 -4.69 -8.21 21.69
C GLY A 28 -5.68 -7.03 21.80
N HIS A 29 -5.94 -6.31 20.69
CA HIS A 29 -6.84 -5.15 20.68
C HIS A 29 -7.41 -4.99 19.26
N ILE A 30 -8.42 -5.78 18.91
CA ILE A 30 -9.07 -5.77 17.60
C ILE A 30 -10.10 -4.65 17.54
N THR A 31 -11.20 -4.83 18.27
CA THR A 31 -12.32 -3.88 18.30
C THR A 31 -11.88 -2.51 18.81
N GLY A 32 -12.10 -1.46 18.00
CA GLY A 32 -11.75 -0.07 18.32
C GLY A 32 -10.29 0.31 18.02
N SER A 33 -9.49 -0.62 17.51
CA SER A 33 -8.08 -0.34 17.15
C SER A 33 -7.94 0.68 16.05
N LEU A 34 -8.76 0.61 15.00
CA LEU A 34 -8.75 1.57 13.88
C LEU A 34 -9.19 2.96 14.33
N ASN A 35 -10.18 3.07 15.23
CA ASN A 35 -10.56 4.36 15.81
C ASN A 35 -9.42 4.98 16.64
N ALA A 36 -8.67 4.15 17.38
CA ALA A 36 -7.51 4.63 18.14
C ALA A 36 -6.36 5.14 17.24
N ILE A 37 -6.20 4.58 16.04
CA ILE A 37 -5.27 5.05 15.03
C ILE A 37 -5.78 6.34 14.39
N GLU A 38 -7.06 6.40 14.04
CA GLU A 38 -7.71 7.60 13.50
C GLU A 38 -7.57 8.80 14.43
N GLU A 39 -7.78 8.62 15.75
CA GLU A 39 -7.59 9.69 16.72
C GLU A 39 -6.16 10.28 16.65
N ALA A 40 -5.13 9.42 16.56
CA ALA A 40 -3.75 9.89 16.41
C ALA A 40 -3.52 10.62 15.09
N ALA A 41 -4.08 10.11 13.97
CA ALA A 41 -3.99 10.75 12.67
C ALA A 41 -4.68 12.12 12.67
N LYS A 42 -5.87 12.25 13.27
CA LYS A 42 -6.61 13.51 13.40
C LYS A 42 -5.87 14.53 14.26
N ASP A 43 -5.34 14.11 15.40
CA ASP A 43 -4.59 14.98 16.31
C ASP A 43 -3.34 15.56 15.64
N LEU A 44 -2.72 14.82 14.73
CA LEU A 44 -1.50 15.21 14.00
C LEU A 44 -1.79 15.82 12.61
N GLY A 45 -3.03 15.75 12.14
CA GLY A 45 -3.43 16.29 10.84
C GLY A 45 -2.93 15.47 9.64
N VAL A 46 -2.72 14.17 9.79
CA VAL A 46 -2.29 13.26 8.71
C VAL A 46 -3.50 12.62 8.04
N ARG A 47 -3.56 12.69 6.72
CA ARG A 47 -4.56 11.97 5.92
C ARG A 47 -4.29 10.46 5.98
N THR A 48 -5.33 9.65 6.22
CA THR A 48 -5.11 8.22 6.39
C THR A 48 -6.23 7.36 5.82
N CYS A 49 -5.86 6.22 5.23
CA CYS A 49 -6.76 5.15 4.83
C CYS A 49 -6.40 3.91 5.64
N LEU A 50 -7.33 3.42 6.46
CA LEU A 50 -7.05 2.36 7.43
C LEU A 50 -7.75 1.06 7.06
N CYS A 51 -7.12 -0.05 7.40
CA CYS A 51 -7.74 -1.36 7.45
C CYS A 51 -7.14 -2.21 8.56
N TYR A 52 -7.95 -3.15 9.09
CA TYR A 52 -7.50 -4.16 10.04
C TYR A 52 -7.18 -5.46 9.30
N GLU A 53 -6.07 -6.10 9.63
CA GLU A 53 -5.61 -7.35 9.06
C GLU A 53 -6.49 -8.54 9.50
N ILE A 54 -7.42 -8.98 8.65
CA ILE A 54 -8.21 -10.19 8.88
C ILE A 54 -7.34 -11.42 8.65
N SER A 55 -7.38 -12.36 9.59
CA SER A 55 -6.64 -13.63 9.51
C SER A 55 -7.30 -14.70 10.36
N ASP A 56 -7.28 -15.96 9.89
CA ASP A 56 -7.84 -17.11 10.62
C ASP A 56 -6.83 -17.76 11.58
N ARG A 57 -5.60 -17.21 11.68
CA ARG A 57 -4.52 -17.75 12.54
C ARG A 57 -4.88 -17.84 14.00
N ASP A 58 -5.71 -16.93 14.50
CA ASP A 58 -6.15 -16.87 15.90
C ASP A 58 -7.57 -17.41 16.10
N GLY A 59 -8.12 -18.13 15.11
CA GLY A 59 -9.42 -18.76 15.12
C GLY A 59 -10.54 -17.88 14.60
N MET A 60 -11.66 -18.54 14.22
CA MET A 60 -12.78 -17.91 13.51
C MET A 60 -13.50 -16.81 14.31
N GLU A 61 -13.47 -16.87 15.64
CA GLU A 61 -14.06 -15.82 16.47
C GLU A 61 -13.34 -14.49 16.28
N LYS A 62 -11.99 -14.49 16.32
CA LYS A 62 -11.17 -13.31 16.07
C LYS A 62 -11.21 -12.87 14.61
N SER A 63 -11.34 -13.81 13.67
CA SER A 63 -11.55 -13.45 12.26
C SER A 63 -12.84 -12.67 12.09
N ARG A 64 -13.94 -13.10 12.67
CA ARG A 64 -15.23 -12.39 12.65
C ARG A 64 -15.14 -11.02 13.33
N GLU A 65 -14.46 -10.94 14.47
CA GLU A 65 -14.18 -9.66 15.16
C GLU A 65 -13.42 -8.71 14.25
N SER A 66 -12.38 -9.19 13.57
CA SER A 66 -11.55 -8.41 12.63
C SER A 66 -12.35 -7.94 11.41
N VAL A 67 -13.22 -8.79 10.85
CA VAL A 67 -14.15 -8.40 9.78
C VAL A 67 -15.06 -7.28 10.26
N MET A 68 -15.64 -7.39 11.46
CA MET A 68 -16.54 -6.38 12.02
C MET A 68 -15.82 -5.06 12.33
N GLU A 69 -14.55 -5.11 12.77
CA GLU A 69 -13.74 -3.90 12.97
C GLU A 69 -13.59 -3.12 11.65
N ASN A 70 -13.22 -3.81 10.54
CA ASN A 70 -13.17 -3.18 9.22
C ASN A 70 -14.53 -2.60 8.81
N VAL A 71 -15.61 -3.39 8.90
CA VAL A 71 -16.96 -2.97 8.48
C VAL A 71 -17.43 -1.72 9.23
N ASN A 72 -17.22 -1.70 10.56
CA ASN A 72 -17.62 -0.59 11.41
C ASN A 72 -16.80 0.67 11.07
N PHE A 73 -15.48 0.52 10.94
CA PHE A 73 -14.61 1.64 10.59
C PHE A 73 -14.90 2.19 9.19
N ILE A 74 -15.08 1.32 8.18
CA ILE A 74 -15.44 1.75 6.82
C ILE A 74 -16.74 2.56 6.83
N LYS A 75 -17.79 2.10 7.53
CA LYS A 75 -19.05 2.84 7.65
C LYS A 75 -18.85 4.21 8.30
N HIS A 76 -18.03 4.27 9.35
CA HIS A 76 -17.65 5.52 10.00
C HIS A 76 -16.91 6.46 9.03
N ALA A 77 -15.89 5.96 8.32
CA ALA A 77 -15.11 6.75 7.36
C ALA A 77 -15.95 7.23 6.16
N LEU A 78 -16.90 6.43 5.67
CA LEU A 78 -17.82 6.84 4.61
C LEU A 78 -18.79 7.95 5.03
N ALA A 79 -19.09 8.07 6.32
CA ALA A 79 -19.92 9.12 6.89
C ALA A 79 -19.12 10.38 7.28
N ASP A 80 -17.81 10.36 7.23
CA ASP A 80 -16.94 11.49 7.56
C ASP A 80 -16.82 12.44 6.36
N ASP A 81 -17.07 13.73 6.59
CA ASP A 81 -17.00 14.78 5.57
C ASP A 81 -15.65 15.52 5.52
N SER A 82 -14.72 15.20 6.42
CA SER A 82 -13.43 15.90 6.51
C SER A 82 -12.51 15.65 5.31
N ASP A 83 -12.72 14.55 4.58
CA ASP A 83 -11.82 14.03 3.53
C ASP A 83 -10.40 13.70 4.04
N MET A 84 -10.28 13.44 5.36
CA MET A 84 -9.02 13.10 6.02
C MET A 84 -8.89 11.61 6.33
N ILE A 85 -10.00 10.88 6.32
CA ILE A 85 -10.04 9.45 6.62
C ILE A 85 -10.74 8.67 5.51
N ALA A 86 -10.25 7.46 5.27
CA ALA A 86 -10.86 6.45 4.41
C ALA A 86 -10.68 5.06 5.01
N GLY A 87 -11.39 4.08 4.53
CA GLY A 87 -11.28 2.70 5.01
C GLY A 87 -11.28 1.69 3.87
N MET A 88 -10.59 0.57 4.08
CA MET A 88 -10.55 -0.60 3.19
C MET A 88 -10.88 -1.87 3.98
N MET A 89 -11.26 -2.93 3.29
CA MET A 89 -11.36 -4.27 3.90
C MET A 89 -9.96 -4.89 3.91
N GLY A 90 -9.30 -4.92 5.07
CA GLY A 90 -7.96 -5.50 5.23
C GLY A 90 -8.00 -7.02 5.29
N MET A 91 -7.11 -7.67 4.57
CA MET A 91 -6.89 -9.12 4.62
C MET A 91 -5.39 -9.40 4.72
N HIS A 92 -4.98 -10.37 5.54
CA HIS A 92 -3.56 -10.70 5.63
C HIS A 92 -3.03 -11.24 4.30
N ALA A 93 -3.25 -12.52 4.00
CA ALA A 93 -2.75 -13.16 2.78
C ALA A 93 -3.58 -14.40 2.44
N SER A 94 -3.49 -14.88 1.20
CA SER A 94 -4.25 -16.02 0.71
C SER A 94 -4.14 -17.26 1.62
N PHE A 95 -2.94 -17.55 2.13
CA PHE A 95 -2.69 -18.75 2.94
C PHE A 95 -3.17 -18.68 4.40
N THR A 96 -3.65 -17.54 4.85
CA THR A 96 -4.17 -17.34 6.22
C THR A 96 -5.66 -17.05 6.28
N ILE A 97 -6.34 -17.11 5.14
CA ILE A 97 -7.77 -16.80 5.04
C ILE A 97 -8.48 -17.94 4.34
N SER A 98 -9.44 -18.55 5.04
CA SER A 98 -10.31 -19.59 4.53
C SER A 98 -11.35 -19.05 3.55
N ASP A 99 -11.95 -19.93 2.78
CA ASP A 99 -13.07 -19.60 1.90
C ASP A 99 -14.29 -19.10 2.69
N GLU A 100 -14.51 -19.61 3.94
CA GLU A 100 -15.55 -19.10 4.83
C GLU A 100 -15.32 -17.62 5.19
N THR A 101 -14.08 -17.24 5.52
CA THR A 101 -13.74 -15.86 5.85
C THR A 101 -13.81 -14.97 4.61
N MET A 102 -13.40 -15.44 3.43
CA MET A 102 -13.56 -14.70 2.16
C MET A 102 -15.05 -14.44 1.85
N ALA A 103 -15.89 -15.45 2.03
CA ALA A 103 -17.34 -15.31 1.84
C ALA A 103 -17.93 -14.26 2.80
N LEU A 104 -17.55 -14.31 4.08
CA LEU A 104 -17.98 -13.35 5.09
C LEU A 104 -17.54 -11.92 4.76
N CYS A 105 -16.31 -11.75 4.31
CA CYS A 105 -15.80 -10.44 3.88
C CYS A 105 -16.61 -9.89 2.70
N ASN A 106 -16.89 -10.70 1.68
CA ASN A 106 -17.70 -10.29 0.53
C ASN A 106 -19.14 -9.93 0.94
N GLU A 107 -19.75 -10.70 1.85
CA GLU A 107 -21.11 -10.45 2.34
C GLU A 107 -21.22 -9.13 3.10
N LEU A 108 -20.25 -8.83 3.96
CA LEU A 108 -20.33 -7.72 4.92
C LEU A 108 -19.62 -6.45 4.46
N LYS A 109 -18.76 -6.51 3.44
CA LYS A 109 -18.02 -5.35 2.95
C LYS A 109 -18.97 -4.27 2.46
N PRO A 110 -18.87 -3.03 2.99
CA PRO A 110 -19.64 -1.90 2.48
C PRO A 110 -19.37 -1.63 1.00
N GLU A 111 -20.37 -1.15 0.29
CA GLU A 111 -20.22 -0.74 -1.10
C GLU A 111 -19.23 0.43 -1.26
N GLY A 112 -18.61 0.52 -2.42
CA GLY A 112 -17.73 1.64 -2.78
C GLY A 112 -16.29 1.55 -2.23
N VAL A 113 -15.94 0.48 -1.51
CA VAL A 113 -14.57 0.23 -1.03
C VAL A 113 -14.01 -1.08 -1.58
N GLY A 114 -12.68 -1.20 -1.60
CA GLY A 114 -11.97 -2.40 -2.02
C GLY A 114 -11.26 -3.09 -0.86
N TYR A 115 -10.35 -3.96 -1.21
CA TYR A 115 -9.56 -4.76 -0.28
C TYR A 115 -8.10 -4.28 -0.24
N HIS A 116 -7.43 -4.50 0.88
CA HIS A 116 -5.98 -4.38 1.00
C HIS A 116 -5.44 -5.72 1.50
N ILE A 117 -4.59 -6.38 0.70
CA ILE A 117 -4.13 -7.75 0.96
C ILE A 117 -2.68 -7.93 0.49
N HIS A 118 -1.88 -8.71 1.23
CA HIS A 118 -0.55 -9.16 0.78
C HIS A 118 -0.72 -10.32 -0.21
N VAL A 119 -0.04 -10.24 -1.35
CA VAL A 119 -0.23 -11.19 -2.46
C VAL A 119 1.11 -11.70 -2.95
N ALA A 120 1.27 -13.03 -2.92
CA ALA A 120 2.42 -13.71 -3.49
C ALA A 120 3.75 -13.10 -3.03
N GLU A 121 3.84 -12.69 -1.77
CA GLU A 121 5.04 -12.12 -1.17
C GLU A 121 6.13 -13.18 -1.06
N GLY A 122 5.82 -14.31 -0.41
CA GLY A 122 6.73 -15.45 -0.30
C GLY A 122 6.36 -16.57 -1.28
N ILE A 123 7.36 -17.32 -1.73
CA ILE A 123 7.13 -18.50 -2.58
C ILE A 123 6.25 -19.56 -1.87
N TYR A 124 6.27 -19.57 -0.55
CA TYR A 124 5.44 -20.44 0.26
C TYR A 124 3.94 -20.18 0.06
N ASP A 125 3.52 -18.90 0.03
CA ASP A 125 2.14 -18.49 -0.21
C ASP A 125 1.62 -19.06 -1.55
N LEU A 126 2.43 -18.93 -2.62
CA LEU A 126 2.11 -19.51 -3.93
C LEU A 126 1.98 -21.03 -3.87
N HIS A 127 2.94 -21.73 -3.26
CA HIS A 127 2.94 -23.19 -3.21
C HIS A 127 1.77 -23.73 -2.37
N GLN A 128 1.43 -23.06 -1.27
CA GLN A 128 0.29 -23.44 -0.46
C GLN A 128 -1.03 -23.23 -1.21
N CYS A 129 -1.22 -22.10 -1.88
CA CYS A 129 -2.41 -21.83 -2.67
C CYS A 129 -2.60 -22.87 -3.80
N LEU A 130 -1.52 -23.22 -4.51
CA LEU A 130 -1.56 -24.28 -5.52
C LEU A 130 -1.93 -25.65 -4.93
N LYS A 131 -1.39 -25.99 -3.75
CA LYS A 131 -1.66 -27.27 -3.08
C LYS A 131 -3.10 -27.35 -2.58
N GLU A 132 -3.61 -26.30 -1.97
CA GLU A 132 -4.91 -26.32 -1.27
C GLU A 132 -6.08 -26.00 -2.20
N HIS A 133 -5.87 -25.13 -3.18
CA HIS A 133 -6.93 -24.62 -4.05
C HIS A 133 -6.76 -25.00 -5.53
N GLY A 134 -5.61 -25.58 -5.92
CA GLY A 134 -5.31 -25.90 -7.32
C GLY A 134 -5.17 -24.70 -8.23
N LYS A 135 -5.03 -23.50 -7.67
CA LYS A 135 -4.99 -22.21 -8.37
C LYS A 135 -3.85 -21.35 -7.86
N ARG A 136 -3.41 -20.39 -8.67
CA ARG A 136 -2.50 -19.33 -8.22
C ARG A 136 -3.26 -18.28 -7.40
N ILE A 137 -2.54 -17.43 -6.70
CA ILE A 137 -3.14 -16.54 -5.69
C ILE A 137 -4.08 -15.53 -6.34
N VAL A 138 -3.66 -14.86 -7.42
CA VAL A 138 -4.49 -13.85 -8.09
C VAL A 138 -5.73 -14.48 -8.75
N ASP A 139 -5.59 -15.70 -9.30
CA ASP A 139 -6.75 -16.48 -9.81
C ASP A 139 -7.77 -16.76 -8.70
N ARG A 140 -7.30 -17.17 -7.49
CA ARG A 140 -8.18 -17.39 -6.33
C ARG A 140 -8.89 -16.10 -5.93
N LEU A 141 -8.16 -14.98 -5.83
CA LEU A 141 -8.73 -13.70 -5.47
C LEU A 141 -9.74 -13.19 -6.51
N HIS A 142 -9.48 -13.45 -7.80
CA HIS A 142 -10.41 -13.14 -8.89
C HIS A 142 -11.71 -13.92 -8.74
N ASP A 143 -11.65 -15.22 -8.50
CA ASP A 143 -12.84 -16.07 -8.31
C ASP A 143 -13.70 -15.63 -7.12
N TRP A 144 -13.07 -15.07 -6.08
CA TRP A 144 -13.76 -14.51 -4.91
C TRP A 144 -14.20 -13.04 -5.09
N ASN A 145 -14.07 -12.44 -6.28
CA ASN A 145 -14.39 -11.04 -6.54
C ASN A 145 -13.67 -10.05 -5.59
N ILE A 146 -12.43 -10.38 -5.21
CA ILE A 146 -11.59 -9.51 -4.38
C ILE A 146 -10.94 -8.42 -5.23
N LEU A 147 -10.59 -8.74 -6.49
CA LEU A 147 -9.96 -7.80 -7.41
C LEU A 147 -10.92 -6.67 -7.82
N GLY A 148 -10.38 -5.53 -8.18
CA GLY A 148 -11.16 -4.38 -8.65
C GLY A 148 -10.46 -3.04 -8.43
N PRO A 149 -11.05 -1.94 -8.94
CA PRO A 149 -10.38 -0.64 -9.02
C PRO A 149 -10.05 0.00 -7.67
N LYS A 150 -10.65 -0.46 -6.58
CA LYS A 150 -10.33 0.00 -5.22
C LYS A 150 -9.59 -1.03 -4.38
N THR A 151 -9.16 -2.14 -4.97
CA THR A 151 -8.34 -3.15 -4.27
C THR A 151 -6.86 -2.86 -4.45
N LEU A 152 -6.09 -2.96 -3.35
CA LEU A 152 -4.65 -2.76 -3.28
C LEU A 152 -3.97 -4.07 -2.92
N LEU A 153 -3.09 -4.56 -3.79
CA LEU A 153 -2.30 -5.76 -3.61
C LEU A 153 -0.89 -5.40 -3.17
N GLY A 154 -0.47 -5.87 -2.00
CA GLY A 154 0.89 -5.71 -1.52
C GLY A 154 1.85 -6.70 -2.19
N HIS A 155 3.08 -6.27 -2.48
CA HIS A 155 4.24 -7.04 -2.94
C HIS A 155 4.15 -7.62 -4.35
N CYS A 156 3.27 -8.60 -4.62
CA CYS A 156 3.11 -9.27 -5.92
C CYS A 156 4.43 -9.82 -6.49
N ILE A 157 5.27 -10.48 -5.64
CA ILE A 157 6.62 -10.93 -6.04
C ILE A 157 6.53 -12.13 -6.97
N TYR A 158 5.73 -13.14 -6.61
CA TYR A 158 5.65 -14.43 -7.32
C TYR A 158 4.44 -14.51 -8.26
N VAL A 159 4.02 -13.38 -8.85
CA VAL A 159 2.98 -13.35 -9.88
C VAL A 159 3.56 -13.64 -11.27
N ASN A 160 2.76 -14.23 -12.17
CA ASN A 160 3.13 -14.48 -13.56
C ASN A 160 2.41 -13.53 -14.53
N GLU A 161 2.67 -13.68 -15.84
CA GLU A 161 2.08 -12.82 -16.88
C GLU A 161 0.54 -12.88 -16.89
N HIS A 162 -0.05 -14.06 -16.71
CA HIS A 162 -1.51 -14.22 -16.64
C HIS A 162 -2.10 -13.50 -15.44
N GLU A 163 -1.49 -13.65 -14.26
CA GLU A 163 -1.94 -12.93 -13.06
C GLU A 163 -1.81 -11.41 -13.21
N MET A 164 -0.74 -10.92 -13.86
CA MET A 164 -0.60 -9.51 -14.19
C MET A 164 -1.68 -9.03 -15.18
N ASP A 165 -2.10 -9.86 -16.11
CA ASP A 165 -3.22 -9.54 -17.02
C ASP A 165 -4.54 -9.44 -16.24
N LEU A 166 -4.83 -10.33 -15.32
CA LEU A 166 -6.00 -10.24 -14.44
C LEU A 166 -5.99 -8.99 -13.59
N ILE A 167 -4.84 -8.63 -12.98
CA ILE A 167 -4.67 -7.40 -12.19
C ILE A 167 -4.99 -6.18 -13.06
N LYS A 168 -4.47 -6.13 -14.29
CA LYS A 168 -4.71 -5.06 -15.24
C LYS A 168 -6.17 -4.96 -15.67
N ASP A 169 -6.76 -6.08 -16.09
CA ASP A 169 -8.12 -6.14 -16.65
C ASP A 169 -9.19 -5.79 -15.61
N THR A 170 -8.91 -6.05 -14.34
CA THR A 170 -9.76 -5.67 -13.21
C THR A 170 -9.47 -4.26 -12.67
N ASP A 171 -8.52 -3.53 -13.26
CA ASP A 171 -8.04 -2.21 -12.80
C ASP A 171 -7.59 -2.23 -11.32
N THR A 172 -7.06 -3.35 -10.86
CA THR A 172 -6.56 -3.53 -9.49
C THR A 172 -5.21 -2.84 -9.31
N MET A 173 -4.99 -2.25 -8.13
CA MET A 173 -3.77 -1.52 -7.78
C MET A 173 -2.73 -2.44 -7.15
N VAL A 174 -1.46 -2.13 -7.35
CA VAL A 174 -0.32 -2.84 -6.72
C VAL A 174 0.53 -1.85 -5.94
N VAL A 175 1.09 -2.24 -4.80
CA VAL A 175 2.10 -1.49 -4.07
C VAL A 175 3.37 -2.31 -3.91
N HIS A 176 4.50 -1.73 -4.30
CA HIS A 176 5.84 -2.31 -4.17
C HIS A 176 6.50 -1.84 -2.89
N ASN A 177 6.96 -2.77 -2.06
CA ASN A 177 7.59 -2.51 -0.75
C ASN A 177 9.05 -3.02 -0.77
N PRO A 178 10.01 -2.27 -1.31
CA PRO A 178 11.34 -2.79 -1.63
C PRO A 178 12.13 -3.22 -0.39
N GLU A 179 12.14 -2.43 0.69
CA GLU A 179 12.87 -2.75 1.92
C GLU A 179 12.32 -4.02 2.57
N SER A 180 11.00 -4.15 2.65
CA SER A 180 10.35 -5.32 3.21
C SER A 180 10.67 -6.58 2.39
N ASN A 181 10.56 -6.49 1.07
CA ASN A 181 10.87 -7.61 0.18
C ASN A 181 12.30 -8.11 0.35
N MET A 182 13.26 -7.18 0.54
CA MET A 182 14.66 -7.51 0.78
C MET A 182 14.92 -7.99 2.20
N GLY A 183 14.38 -7.31 3.21
CA GLY A 183 14.55 -7.60 4.61
C GLY A 183 13.95 -8.95 5.02
N ASN A 184 12.83 -9.33 4.42
CA ASN A 184 12.20 -10.63 4.59
C ASN A 184 12.77 -11.71 3.65
N ALA A 185 13.76 -11.36 2.82
CA ALA A 185 14.39 -12.24 1.83
C ALA A 185 13.37 -12.88 0.84
N CYS A 186 12.31 -12.16 0.52
CA CYS A 186 11.22 -12.66 -0.34
C CYS A 186 11.56 -12.61 -1.82
N GLY A 187 12.41 -11.67 -2.26
CA GLY A 187 12.81 -11.52 -3.65
C GLY A 187 12.45 -10.17 -4.26
N CYS A 188 12.54 -10.08 -5.59
CA CYS A 188 12.24 -8.88 -6.35
C CYS A 188 11.00 -9.11 -7.23
N PRO A 189 9.93 -8.30 -7.09
CA PRO A 189 8.74 -8.43 -7.92
C PRO A 189 9.00 -7.98 -9.37
N PRO A 190 8.19 -8.44 -10.34
CA PRO A 190 8.26 -7.99 -11.73
C PRO A 190 7.66 -6.58 -11.92
N THR A 191 7.94 -5.66 -11.01
CA THR A 191 7.31 -4.32 -10.94
C THR A 191 7.54 -3.50 -12.22
N MET A 192 8.75 -3.56 -12.78
CA MET A 192 9.04 -2.88 -14.06
C MET A 192 8.11 -3.38 -15.17
N ARG A 193 7.84 -4.69 -15.20
CA ARG A 193 6.91 -5.28 -16.15
C ARG A 193 5.46 -4.86 -15.90
N MET A 194 5.05 -4.74 -14.62
CA MET A 194 3.73 -4.25 -14.25
C MET A 194 3.50 -2.82 -14.74
N VAL A 195 4.47 -1.92 -14.49
CA VAL A 195 4.43 -0.53 -14.98
C VAL A 195 4.34 -0.49 -16.50
N GLN A 196 5.16 -1.28 -17.21
CA GLN A 196 5.12 -1.38 -18.70
C GLN A 196 3.77 -1.88 -19.22
N LYS A 197 3.10 -2.79 -18.51
CA LYS A 197 1.74 -3.26 -18.83
C LYS A 197 0.66 -2.20 -18.54
N GLY A 198 0.98 -1.12 -17.86
CA GLY A 198 0.05 -0.07 -17.46
C GLY A 198 -0.78 -0.42 -16.23
N ILE A 199 -0.33 -1.36 -15.40
CA ILE A 199 -0.91 -1.63 -14.09
C ILE A 199 -0.60 -0.43 -13.17
N LEU A 200 -1.62 0.09 -12.48
CA LEU A 200 -1.42 1.16 -11.50
C LEU A 200 -0.61 0.62 -10.32
N THR A 201 0.65 1.03 -10.27
CA THR A 201 1.61 0.59 -9.26
C THR A 201 2.09 1.80 -8.45
N GLY A 202 2.06 1.66 -7.12
CA GLY A 202 2.62 2.61 -6.17
C GLY A 202 3.87 2.08 -5.49
N LEU A 203 4.52 2.95 -4.72
CA LEU A 203 5.65 2.64 -3.86
C LEU A 203 5.21 2.73 -2.41
N GLY A 204 5.51 1.72 -1.61
CA GLY A 204 5.22 1.63 -0.19
C GLY A 204 6.46 1.25 0.62
N THR A 205 6.31 1.21 1.92
CA THR A 205 7.40 0.97 2.87
C THR A 205 7.20 -0.29 3.71
N ASP A 206 5.95 -0.79 3.79
CA ASP A 206 5.63 -1.80 4.80
C ASP A 206 6.06 -1.33 6.21
N GLY A 207 6.47 -2.19 7.09
CA GLY A 207 6.93 -1.86 8.43
C GLY A 207 8.44 -1.51 8.55
N TYR A 208 9.12 -1.15 7.47
CA TYR A 208 10.57 -0.98 7.45
C TYR A 208 11.04 0.46 7.62
N THR A 209 10.40 1.41 6.97
CA THR A 209 10.79 2.83 7.03
C THR A 209 9.58 3.74 6.89
N HIS A 210 9.72 5.02 7.26
CA HIS A 210 8.75 6.08 6.95
C HIS A 210 9.32 7.09 5.93
N ASP A 211 10.56 6.87 5.43
CA ASP A 211 11.22 7.72 4.44
C ASP A 211 11.00 7.21 3.01
N MET A 212 10.09 7.84 2.28
CA MET A 212 9.79 7.47 0.90
C MET A 212 10.96 7.74 -0.07
N MET A 213 11.91 8.63 0.28
CA MET A 213 13.12 8.85 -0.51
C MET A 213 14.10 7.69 -0.35
N GLU A 214 14.16 7.08 0.85
CA GLU A 214 14.88 5.83 1.09
C GLU A 214 14.27 4.71 0.24
N SER A 215 12.95 4.50 0.30
CA SER A 215 12.25 3.48 -0.51
C SER A 215 12.48 3.68 -2.01
N TRP A 216 12.49 4.92 -2.50
CA TRP A 216 12.84 5.19 -3.90
C TRP A 216 14.25 4.70 -4.24
N LYS A 217 15.25 5.07 -3.43
CA LYS A 217 16.64 4.64 -3.63
C LYS A 217 16.78 3.13 -3.60
N VAL A 218 16.17 2.48 -2.62
CA VAL A 218 16.22 1.01 -2.47
C VAL A 218 15.54 0.32 -3.65
N ALA A 219 14.35 0.76 -4.08
CA ALA A 219 13.67 0.21 -5.24
C ALA A 219 14.52 0.35 -6.52
N ASN A 220 15.14 1.53 -6.74
CA ASN A 220 16.01 1.75 -7.89
C ASN A 220 17.19 0.78 -7.92
N VAL A 221 17.89 0.61 -6.79
CA VAL A 221 19.03 -0.29 -6.68
C VAL A 221 18.62 -1.75 -6.79
N LEU A 222 17.53 -2.14 -6.15
CA LEU A 222 16.99 -3.51 -6.19
C LEU A 222 16.70 -3.95 -7.63
N HIS A 223 15.98 -3.14 -8.39
CA HIS A 223 15.61 -3.50 -9.76
C HIS A 223 16.80 -3.51 -10.70
N LYS A 224 17.74 -2.55 -10.60
CA LYS A 224 19.01 -2.58 -11.36
C LYS A 224 19.81 -3.85 -11.10
N HIS A 225 19.93 -4.22 -9.82
CA HIS A 225 20.65 -5.43 -9.42
C HIS A 225 19.95 -6.70 -9.92
N SER A 226 18.63 -6.79 -9.73
CA SER A 226 17.85 -7.97 -10.13
C SER A 226 17.82 -8.19 -11.65
N LEU A 227 17.73 -7.10 -12.42
CA LEU A 227 17.69 -7.16 -13.88
C LEU A 227 19.08 -7.14 -14.55
N CYS A 228 20.14 -6.91 -13.78
CA CYS A 228 21.50 -6.67 -14.30
C CYS A 228 21.52 -5.56 -15.38
N ASP A 229 20.66 -4.54 -15.24
CA ASP A 229 20.54 -3.43 -16.18
C ASP A 229 20.71 -2.08 -15.45
N PRO A 230 21.77 -1.32 -15.74
CA PRO A 230 22.03 -0.03 -15.11
C PRO A 230 20.99 1.06 -15.52
N ASN A 231 20.23 0.84 -16.58
CA ASN A 231 19.22 1.77 -17.07
C ASN A 231 17.83 1.53 -16.50
N ALA A 232 17.58 0.38 -15.85
CA ALA A 232 16.30 0.07 -15.24
C ALA A 232 15.95 1.03 -14.11
N ALA A 233 14.64 1.19 -13.85
CA ALA A 233 14.07 1.85 -12.69
C ALA A 233 14.34 3.37 -12.54
N TRP A 234 14.88 4.05 -13.54
CA TRP A 234 15.10 5.50 -13.50
C TRP A 234 13.81 6.32 -13.65
N GLY A 235 12.91 5.89 -14.52
CA GLY A 235 11.62 6.54 -14.77
C GLY A 235 10.49 5.89 -13.97
N GLU A 236 10.50 4.57 -13.89
CA GLU A 236 9.40 3.78 -13.33
C GLU A 236 9.23 4.00 -11.82
N VAL A 237 10.33 4.06 -11.06
CA VAL A 237 10.23 4.24 -9.60
C VAL A 237 9.73 5.63 -9.21
N PRO A 238 10.24 6.75 -9.73
CA PRO A 238 9.64 8.06 -9.47
C PRO A 238 8.20 8.17 -9.99
N GLN A 239 7.85 7.51 -11.09
CA GLN A 239 6.46 7.43 -11.55
C GLN A 239 5.57 6.72 -10.52
N MET A 240 6.02 5.61 -9.92
CA MET A 240 5.28 4.94 -8.84
C MET A 240 5.10 5.85 -7.63
N LEU A 241 6.17 6.53 -7.20
CA LEU A 241 6.16 7.38 -6.01
C LEU A 241 5.27 8.62 -6.19
N PHE A 242 5.49 9.39 -7.26
CA PHE A 242 4.82 10.70 -7.41
C PHE A 242 3.46 10.60 -8.11
N GLU A 243 3.34 9.77 -9.13
CA GLU A 243 2.07 9.63 -9.85
C GLU A 243 1.24 8.44 -9.35
N GLY A 244 1.87 7.28 -9.17
CA GLY A 244 1.21 6.04 -8.75
C GLY A 244 0.52 6.21 -7.41
N ASN A 245 1.26 6.65 -6.39
CA ASN A 245 0.73 6.86 -5.04
C ASN A 245 -0.39 7.91 -5.04
N ALA A 246 -0.24 9.02 -5.78
CA ALA A 246 -1.29 10.02 -5.90
C ALA A 246 -2.56 9.46 -6.56
N LYS A 247 -2.43 8.68 -7.65
CA LYS A 247 -3.56 8.03 -8.31
C LYS A 247 -4.25 7.00 -7.42
N ILE A 248 -3.51 6.24 -6.62
CA ILE A 248 -4.05 5.30 -5.62
C ILE A 248 -4.85 6.08 -4.57
N ALA A 249 -4.28 7.11 -3.99
CA ALA A 249 -4.93 7.93 -2.98
C ALA A 249 -6.21 8.60 -3.51
N ASN A 250 -6.18 9.10 -4.74
CA ASN A 250 -7.34 9.72 -5.41
C ASN A 250 -8.51 8.76 -5.69
N ARG A 251 -8.35 7.44 -5.52
CA ARG A 251 -9.48 6.49 -5.54
C ARG A 251 -10.29 6.48 -4.25
N TYR A 252 -9.73 7.04 -3.17
CA TYR A 252 -10.32 7.03 -1.84
C TYR A 252 -10.71 8.41 -1.32
N PHE A 253 -9.98 9.46 -1.70
CA PHE A 253 -10.20 10.82 -1.24
C PHE A 253 -10.85 11.69 -2.33
N LYS A 254 -11.71 12.62 -1.91
CA LYS A 254 -12.57 13.44 -2.81
C LYS A 254 -11.76 14.57 -3.47
N LYS A 255 -10.90 15.26 -2.69
CA LYS A 255 -10.03 16.31 -3.20
C LYS A 255 -8.82 15.71 -3.90
N GLN A 256 -8.46 16.29 -5.04
CA GLN A 256 -7.29 15.83 -5.78
C GLN A 256 -6.01 15.98 -4.97
N LEU A 257 -5.24 14.90 -4.83
CA LEU A 257 -3.95 14.81 -4.18
C LEU A 257 -2.82 14.74 -5.22
N GLY A 258 -1.58 15.11 -4.80
CA GLY A 258 -0.38 15.00 -5.62
C GLY A 258 -0.23 16.09 -6.67
N VAL A 259 -0.97 17.21 -6.57
CA VAL A 259 -0.88 18.34 -7.51
C VAL A 259 -1.01 19.68 -6.78
N LEU A 260 -0.25 20.68 -7.23
CA LEU A 260 -0.40 22.07 -6.80
C LEU A 260 -1.37 22.79 -7.75
N LYS A 261 -2.66 22.82 -7.40
CA LYS A 261 -3.74 23.32 -8.23
C LYS A 261 -4.87 23.87 -7.37
N GLU A 262 -5.54 24.93 -7.84
CA GLU A 262 -6.74 25.45 -7.19
C GLU A 262 -7.81 24.36 -7.04
N GLY A 263 -8.36 24.24 -5.83
CA GLY A 263 -9.37 23.23 -5.47
C GLY A 263 -8.81 21.85 -5.09
N ALA A 264 -7.50 21.61 -5.28
CA ALA A 264 -6.84 20.40 -4.79
C ALA A 264 -6.63 20.45 -3.26
N ALA A 265 -6.30 19.31 -2.65
CA ALA A 265 -5.85 19.27 -1.27
C ALA A 265 -4.50 20.02 -1.12
N ALA A 266 -4.35 20.74 -0.02
CA ALA A 266 -3.13 21.50 0.25
C ALA A 266 -2.09 20.68 1.05
N ASP A 267 -1.92 19.42 0.68
CA ASP A 267 -0.92 18.54 1.27
C ASP A 267 0.44 18.86 0.63
N VAL A 268 1.23 19.71 1.29
CA VAL A 268 2.46 20.30 0.75
C VAL A 268 3.60 20.14 1.75
N ILE A 269 4.76 19.72 1.26
CA ILE A 269 6.02 19.72 2.02
C ILE A 269 7.01 20.69 1.40
N VAL A 270 7.90 21.23 2.23
CA VAL A 270 9.03 22.05 1.80
C VAL A 270 10.31 21.31 2.16
N ILE A 271 11.20 21.18 1.18
CA ILE A 271 12.47 20.47 1.35
C ILE A 271 13.61 21.51 1.35
N ASP A 272 14.39 21.54 2.43
CA ASP A 272 15.61 22.38 2.53
C ASP A 272 16.77 21.64 1.86
N TYR A 273 16.92 21.88 0.56
CA TYR A 273 17.93 21.24 -0.27
C TYR A 273 18.71 22.26 -1.10
N ASP A 274 20.02 22.37 -0.84
CA ASP A 274 20.95 23.19 -1.62
C ASP A 274 21.77 22.31 -2.58
N PRO A 275 21.42 22.29 -3.89
CA PRO A 275 22.06 21.41 -4.84
C PRO A 275 23.50 21.84 -5.15
N LEU A 276 24.46 20.90 -5.06
CA LEU A 276 25.87 21.13 -5.39
C LEU A 276 26.12 21.42 -6.89
N THR A 277 25.18 21.05 -7.75
CA THR A 277 25.23 21.30 -9.18
C THR A 277 23.90 21.88 -9.66
N PRO A 278 23.85 22.62 -10.80
CA PRO A 278 22.59 23.15 -11.32
C PRO A 278 21.54 22.06 -11.53
N MET A 279 20.35 22.27 -10.95
CA MET A 279 19.21 21.37 -11.08
C MET A 279 18.34 21.79 -12.29
N ASN A 280 17.90 20.82 -13.10
CA ASN A 280 17.04 21.01 -14.26
C ASN A 280 16.17 19.75 -14.49
N GLU A 281 15.30 19.81 -15.48
CA GLU A 281 14.37 18.70 -15.80
C GLU A 281 15.06 17.36 -16.10
N SER A 282 16.26 17.36 -16.64
CA SER A 282 16.98 16.14 -17.01
C SER A 282 17.67 15.45 -15.84
N ASN A 283 17.92 16.15 -14.73
CA ASN A 283 18.68 15.63 -13.59
C ASN A 283 17.95 15.71 -12.24
N ILE A 284 16.73 16.25 -12.20
CA ILE A 284 15.97 16.44 -10.95
C ILE A 284 15.77 15.11 -10.20
N ASN A 285 15.45 14.02 -10.90
CA ASN A 285 15.28 12.70 -10.27
C ASN A 285 16.59 12.22 -9.62
N GLY A 286 17.74 12.50 -10.21
CA GLY A 286 19.03 12.20 -9.62
C GLY A 286 19.31 13.03 -8.36
N HIS A 287 18.99 14.33 -8.39
CA HIS A 287 19.10 15.20 -7.22
C HIS A 287 18.21 14.73 -6.08
N LEU A 288 16.94 14.43 -6.36
CA LEU A 288 16.00 13.95 -5.34
C LEU A 288 16.43 12.60 -4.76
N MET A 289 16.74 11.62 -5.60
CA MET A 289 17.07 10.26 -5.15
C MET A 289 18.41 10.18 -4.38
N PHE A 290 19.43 10.96 -4.79
CA PHE A 290 20.76 10.88 -4.18
C PHE A 290 21.07 12.01 -3.21
N GLY A 291 20.40 13.14 -3.32
CA GLY A 291 20.70 14.34 -2.53
C GLY A 291 19.68 14.66 -1.44
N VAL A 292 18.45 14.16 -1.58
CA VAL A 292 17.35 14.43 -0.60
C VAL A 292 17.12 13.22 0.30
N ASN A 293 16.81 13.49 1.55
CA ASN A 293 16.33 12.51 2.53
C ASN A 293 15.30 13.14 3.47
N GLY A 294 14.58 12.33 4.25
CA GLY A 294 13.50 12.80 5.11
C GLY A 294 13.90 13.86 6.11
N SER A 295 15.16 13.91 6.57
CA SER A 295 15.61 14.92 7.53
C SER A 295 15.68 16.37 6.96
N MET A 296 15.44 16.53 5.66
CA MET A 296 15.42 17.84 4.98
C MET A 296 14.00 18.42 4.85
N VAL A 297 12.97 17.73 5.34
CA VAL A 297 11.58 18.19 5.34
C VAL A 297 11.31 19.16 6.50
#